data_edf8987536400aab1eab2e4c2c7c11f2
#
_entry.id   edf8987536400aab1eab2e4c2c7c11f2
#
_cell.length_a   1.000
_cell.length_b   1.000
_cell.length_c   1.000
_cell.angle_alpha   90.00
_cell.angle_beta   90.00
_cell.angle_gamma   90.00
#
_symmetry.space_group_name_H-M   'P 1'
#
loop_
_entity.id
_entity.type
_entity.pdbx_description
1 polymer ?
#
loop_
_entity_poly.entity_id
_entity_poly.type
_entity_poly.pdbx_seq_one_letter_code
_entity_poly.pdbx_strand_id
1 'polypeptide(L)'
;MRNVFITSLLLILPLSTFGQSPFSVKKVGEKGSPILFIPGLGCSSDVWQETVPALITNHTCYLLTLAGFGGITPVKNPSLDYWTDAIISYIKKENIQKPTIVGHSLGGILAMKIAAKASDLLDRIVIVDALPCLPLLSDPNFKITPNKDCTPMIKKLTAMSKEDFERSQMASMMYYTTKEAKKPTIVQWSVASDRETLAKLVCEISNTDLREEIKQIKVPALVLLESVFTYSKDNIRDQYQNLSLSDLRYANKGLHFIMYDDFDWYLTQLKSFIR
;
A
#
# COMPACT_ATOMS: atom_id res chain seq x y z
N MET A 1 39.22 -35.67 -51.37
CA MET A 1 39.04 -35.21 -50.00
C MET A 1 38.22 -33.92 -50.02
N ARG A 2 36.96 -33.96 -49.62
CA ARG A 2 36.02 -32.84 -49.70
C ARG A 2 35.90 -32.22 -48.29
N ASN A 3 36.45 -31.02 -48.14
CA ASN A 3 36.35 -30.28 -46.87
C ASN A 3 34.93 -29.73 -46.72
N VAL A 4 34.23 -30.19 -45.68
CA VAL A 4 32.93 -29.64 -45.24
C VAL A 4 33.21 -28.57 -44.21
N PHE A 5 32.99 -27.30 -44.56
CA PHE A 5 32.99 -26.20 -43.60
C PHE A 5 31.64 -26.18 -42.90
N ILE A 6 31.64 -26.50 -41.61
CA ILE A 6 30.47 -26.30 -40.73
C ILE A 6 30.51 -24.86 -40.23
N THR A 7 29.65 -24.03 -40.79
CA THR A 7 29.43 -22.65 -40.31
C THR A 7 28.50 -22.69 -39.07
N SER A 8 29.06 -22.51 -37.90
CA SER A 8 28.30 -22.42 -36.65
C SER A 8 27.59 -21.07 -36.60
N LEU A 9 26.27 -21.07 -36.77
CA LEU A 9 25.43 -19.88 -36.62
C LEU A 9 25.18 -19.65 -35.13
N LEU A 10 25.88 -18.69 -34.53
CA LEU A 10 25.63 -18.24 -33.18
C LEU A 10 24.28 -17.47 -33.16
N LEU A 11 23.22 -18.10 -32.65
CA LEU A 11 21.97 -17.41 -32.32
C LEU A 11 22.23 -16.54 -31.10
N ILE A 12 22.41 -15.24 -31.32
CA ILE A 12 22.36 -14.24 -30.25
C ILE A 12 20.88 -14.03 -29.90
N LEU A 13 20.41 -14.73 -28.88
CA LEU A 13 19.11 -14.43 -28.26
C LEU A 13 19.21 -13.03 -27.64
N PRO A 14 18.26 -12.12 -27.91
CA PRO A 14 18.24 -10.83 -27.24
C PRO A 14 18.05 -11.08 -25.75
N LEU A 15 18.99 -10.60 -24.92
CA LEU A 15 18.78 -10.46 -23.47
C LEU A 15 17.59 -9.50 -23.31
N SER A 16 16.42 -10.07 -23.05
CA SER A 16 15.29 -9.31 -22.58
C SER A 16 15.71 -8.71 -21.24
N THR A 17 15.98 -7.42 -21.21
CA THR A 17 16.12 -6.67 -19.96
C THR A 17 14.76 -6.70 -19.28
N PHE A 18 14.52 -7.71 -18.43
CA PHE A 18 13.39 -7.69 -17.52
C PHE A 18 13.59 -6.49 -16.63
N GLY A 19 12.87 -5.39 -16.90
CA GLY A 19 12.78 -4.27 -15.99
C GLY A 19 12.37 -4.80 -14.61
N GLN A 20 12.94 -4.23 -13.56
CA GLN A 20 12.61 -4.59 -12.18
C GLN A 20 11.10 -4.54 -11.97
N SER A 21 10.51 -5.62 -11.41
CA SER A 21 9.08 -5.68 -11.14
C SER A 21 8.69 -4.61 -10.11
N PRO A 22 7.61 -3.84 -10.34
CA PRO A 22 7.17 -2.79 -9.42
C PRO A 22 6.70 -3.34 -8.06
N PHE A 23 6.36 -4.61 -8.00
CA PHE A 23 5.93 -5.31 -6.79
C PHE A 23 5.99 -6.83 -7.03
N SER A 24 6.03 -7.60 -5.95
CA SER A 24 5.72 -9.03 -5.99
C SER A 24 4.23 -9.24 -5.71
N VAL A 25 3.68 -10.35 -6.21
CA VAL A 25 2.29 -10.76 -5.97
C VAL A 25 2.25 -12.21 -5.51
N LYS A 26 1.57 -12.44 -4.38
CA LYS A 26 1.20 -13.78 -3.92
C LYS A 26 -0.29 -13.97 -4.12
N LYS A 27 -0.67 -14.87 -5.03
CA LYS A 27 -2.07 -15.23 -5.28
C LYS A 27 -2.48 -16.36 -4.35
N VAL A 28 -3.64 -16.19 -3.66
CA VAL A 28 -4.21 -17.18 -2.73
C VAL A 28 -5.70 -17.31 -3.01
N GLY A 29 -6.20 -18.54 -3.06
CA GLY A 29 -7.57 -18.84 -3.50
C GLY A 29 -7.65 -18.96 -5.02
N GLU A 30 -8.67 -19.68 -5.50
CA GLU A 30 -8.83 -20.01 -6.93
C GLU A 30 -10.18 -19.58 -7.50
N LYS A 31 -11.10 -19.15 -6.63
CA LYS A 31 -12.50 -18.88 -7.00
C LYS A 31 -13.01 -17.59 -6.39
N GLY A 32 -14.09 -17.09 -6.96
CA GLY A 32 -14.82 -15.93 -6.44
C GLY A 32 -14.25 -14.58 -6.86
N SER A 33 -14.79 -13.53 -6.27
CA SER A 33 -14.44 -12.16 -6.61
C SER A 33 -12.99 -11.83 -6.26
N PRO A 34 -12.25 -11.15 -7.13
CA PRO A 34 -10.85 -10.82 -6.87
C PRO A 34 -10.71 -9.68 -5.84
N ILE A 35 -9.75 -9.84 -4.92
CA ILE A 35 -9.36 -8.80 -3.96
C ILE A 35 -7.86 -8.55 -4.11
N LEU A 36 -7.45 -7.30 -4.32
CA LEU A 36 -6.07 -6.88 -4.28
C LEU A 36 -5.78 -6.25 -2.91
N PHE A 37 -4.78 -6.78 -2.22
CA PHE A 37 -4.32 -6.28 -0.93
C PHE A 37 -3.01 -5.51 -1.09
N ILE A 38 -3.00 -4.24 -0.69
CA ILE A 38 -1.84 -3.36 -0.75
C ILE A 38 -1.42 -3.00 0.68
N PRO A 39 -0.20 -3.36 1.11
CA PRO A 39 0.27 -3.12 2.46
C PRO A 39 0.66 -1.65 2.70
N GLY A 40 0.93 -1.31 3.96
CA GLY A 40 1.48 -0.03 4.37
C GLY A 40 2.97 0.13 4.03
N LEU A 41 3.48 1.34 4.31
CA LEU A 41 4.88 1.70 4.10
C LEU A 41 5.82 0.73 4.82
N GLY A 42 6.79 0.20 4.09
CA GLY A 42 7.79 -0.74 4.62
C GLY A 42 7.25 -2.13 4.97
N CYS A 43 5.98 -2.42 4.71
CA CYS A 43 5.37 -3.70 5.06
C CYS A 43 5.47 -4.73 3.92
N SER A 44 5.55 -6.00 4.29
CA SER A 44 5.32 -7.15 3.41
C SER A 44 3.82 -7.43 3.25
N SER A 45 3.47 -8.16 2.19
CA SER A 45 2.13 -8.75 2.00
C SER A 45 1.67 -9.65 3.15
N ASP A 46 2.60 -10.14 3.96
CA ASP A 46 2.30 -10.99 5.12
C ASP A 46 1.53 -10.25 6.23
N VAL A 47 1.42 -8.93 6.15
CA VAL A 47 0.51 -8.15 7.01
C VAL A 47 -0.93 -8.64 6.94
N TRP A 48 -1.32 -9.28 5.84
CA TRP A 48 -2.65 -9.81 5.56
C TRP A 48 -2.83 -11.29 5.91
N GLN A 49 -1.79 -11.95 6.47
CA GLN A 49 -1.79 -13.40 6.70
C GLN A 49 -2.94 -13.89 7.59
N GLU A 50 -3.45 -13.06 8.52
CA GLU A 50 -4.59 -13.41 9.38
C GLU A 50 -5.93 -13.10 8.72
N THR A 51 -5.98 -12.11 7.83
CA THR A 51 -7.19 -11.70 7.09
C THR A 51 -7.56 -12.70 6.00
N VAL A 52 -6.59 -13.13 5.20
CA VAL A 52 -6.79 -13.92 3.98
C VAL A 52 -7.51 -15.26 4.21
N PRO A 53 -7.17 -16.06 5.25
CA PRO A 53 -7.85 -17.34 5.49
C PRO A 53 -9.37 -17.22 5.67
N ALA A 54 -9.84 -16.07 6.15
CA ALA A 54 -11.25 -15.82 6.35
C ALA A 54 -12.02 -15.43 5.06
N LEU A 55 -11.33 -15.26 3.92
CA LEU A 55 -11.86 -14.74 2.66
C LEU A 55 -11.74 -15.75 1.50
N ILE A 56 -10.73 -16.61 1.50
CA ILE A 56 -10.37 -17.46 0.35
C ILE A 56 -11.43 -18.49 -0.07
N THR A 57 -12.46 -18.71 0.74
CA THR A 57 -13.59 -19.58 0.37
C THR A 57 -14.40 -18.97 -0.77
N ASN A 58 -14.54 -17.64 -0.81
CA ASN A 58 -15.38 -16.91 -1.75
C ASN A 58 -14.61 -15.89 -2.59
N HIS A 59 -13.31 -15.73 -2.36
CA HIS A 59 -12.50 -14.71 -3.04
C HIS A 59 -11.14 -15.25 -3.46
N THR A 60 -10.65 -14.72 -4.57
CA THR A 60 -9.25 -14.86 -4.98
C THR A 60 -8.48 -13.63 -4.53
N CYS A 61 -7.50 -13.82 -3.63
CA CYS A 61 -6.72 -12.75 -3.02
C CYS A 61 -5.37 -12.59 -3.71
N TYR A 62 -5.04 -11.37 -4.13
CA TYR A 62 -3.76 -10.95 -4.70
C TYR A 62 -3.04 -10.06 -3.68
N LEU A 63 -2.01 -10.59 -3.05
CA LEU A 63 -1.28 -9.93 -1.96
C LEU A 63 -0.02 -9.30 -2.51
N LEU A 64 0.07 -7.97 -2.51
CA LEU A 64 1.18 -7.23 -3.06
C LEU A 64 2.23 -6.94 -1.98
N THR A 65 3.52 -7.04 -2.36
CA THR A 65 4.63 -6.40 -1.63
C THR A 65 5.32 -5.46 -2.60
N LEU A 66 5.34 -4.16 -2.29
CA LEU A 66 5.89 -3.14 -3.18
C LEU A 66 7.42 -3.27 -3.28
N ALA A 67 7.98 -2.94 -4.43
CA ALA A 67 9.42 -2.92 -4.65
C ALA A 67 10.10 -1.96 -3.66
N GLY A 68 11.19 -2.39 -3.05
CA GLY A 68 11.87 -1.66 -1.99
C GLY A 68 11.31 -1.90 -0.59
N PHE A 69 10.22 -2.67 -0.41
CA PHE A 69 9.66 -3.01 0.90
C PHE A 69 9.79 -4.50 1.20
N GLY A 70 9.87 -4.83 2.50
CA GLY A 70 9.86 -6.20 2.98
C GLY A 70 10.91 -7.12 2.32
N GLY A 71 12.07 -6.59 1.92
CA GLY A 71 13.14 -7.34 1.25
C GLY A 71 13.01 -7.46 -0.27
N ILE A 72 11.98 -6.89 -0.90
CA ILE A 72 11.86 -6.83 -2.36
C ILE A 72 12.83 -5.77 -2.91
N THR A 73 13.55 -6.11 -3.97
CA THR A 73 14.50 -5.20 -4.63
C THR A 73 13.83 -3.88 -5.03
N PRO A 74 14.43 -2.71 -4.70
CA PRO A 74 13.84 -1.40 -4.99
C PRO A 74 13.87 -1.09 -6.48
N VAL A 75 12.89 -0.30 -6.96
CA VAL A 75 12.91 0.31 -8.29
C VAL A 75 13.67 1.64 -8.26
N LYS A 76 14.16 2.10 -9.43
CA LYS A 76 14.99 3.30 -9.53
C LYS A 76 14.30 4.58 -9.05
N ASN A 77 13.03 4.76 -9.39
CA ASN A 77 12.26 5.97 -9.09
C ASN A 77 10.91 5.59 -8.47
N PRO A 78 10.89 5.15 -7.18
CA PRO A 78 9.65 4.84 -6.50
C PRO A 78 8.85 6.12 -6.26
N SER A 79 7.54 6.08 -6.51
CA SER A 79 6.59 7.14 -6.19
C SER A 79 5.17 6.58 -6.09
N LEU A 80 4.26 7.34 -5.50
CA LEU A 80 2.84 6.99 -5.44
C LEU A 80 2.27 6.81 -6.86
N ASP A 81 2.61 7.72 -7.79
CA ASP A 81 2.13 7.63 -9.18
C ASP A 81 2.70 6.42 -9.90
N TYR A 82 3.99 6.11 -9.71
CA TYR A 82 4.60 4.92 -10.30
C TYR A 82 3.85 3.64 -9.92
N TRP A 83 3.57 3.42 -8.64
CA TRP A 83 2.83 2.22 -8.21
C TRP A 83 1.36 2.27 -8.58
N THR A 84 0.73 3.45 -8.57
CA THR A 84 -0.65 3.60 -9.06
C THR A 84 -0.76 3.09 -10.50
N ASP A 85 0.13 3.53 -11.38
CA ASP A 85 0.12 3.15 -12.79
C ASP A 85 0.51 1.69 -13.01
N ALA A 86 1.48 1.20 -12.24
CA ALA A 86 1.90 -0.19 -12.30
C ALA A 86 0.79 -1.16 -11.86
N ILE A 87 0.05 -0.84 -10.81
CA ILE A 87 -1.06 -1.67 -10.31
C ILE A 87 -2.24 -1.64 -11.29
N ILE A 88 -2.60 -0.48 -11.84
CA ILE A 88 -3.61 -0.38 -12.90
C ILE A 88 -3.22 -1.22 -14.11
N SER A 89 -1.96 -1.14 -14.54
CA SER A 89 -1.43 -1.91 -15.65
C SER A 89 -1.45 -3.41 -15.38
N TYR A 90 -1.15 -3.82 -14.14
CA TYR A 90 -1.21 -5.21 -13.69
C TYR A 90 -2.65 -5.75 -13.74
N ILE A 91 -3.64 -5.01 -13.20
CA ILE A 91 -5.05 -5.40 -13.24
C ILE A 91 -5.50 -5.64 -14.69
N LYS A 92 -5.13 -4.75 -15.61
CA LYS A 92 -5.46 -4.87 -17.04
C LYS A 92 -4.76 -6.07 -17.69
N LYS A 93 -3.45 -6.20 -17.48
CA LYS A 93 -2.61 -7.25 -18.09
C LYS A 93 -3.04 -8.65 -17.66
N GLU A 94 -3.31 -8.83 -16.35
CA GLU A 94 -3.75 -10.10 -15.78
C GLU A 94 -5.27 -10.32 -15.96
N ASN A 95 -5.96 -9.39 -16.64
CA ASN A 95 -7.40 -9.46 -16.88
C ASN A 95 -8.22 -9.69 -15.59
N ILE A 96 -7.82 -9.04 -14.49
CA ILE A 96 -8.52 -9.16 -13.21
C ILE A 96 -9.79 -8.32 -13.27
N GLN A 97 -10.94 -8.98 -13.30
CA GLN A 97 -12.23 -8.34 -13.53
C GLN A 97 -12.79 -7.73 -12.24
N LYS A 98 -13.00 -6.40 -12.26
CA LYS A 98 -13.65 -5.67 -11.16
C LYS A 98 -13.13 -6.05 -9.76
N PRO A 99 -11.81 -5.97 -9.50
CA PRO A 99 -11.29 -6.28 -8.18
C PRO A 99 -11.77 -5.26 -7.13
N THR A 100 -11.95 -5.78 -5.89
CA THR A 100 -11.92 -4.92 -4.71
C THR A 100 -10.46 -4.61 -4.37
N ILE A 101 -10.12 -3.35 -4.06
CA ILE A 101 -8.82 -3.01 -3.51
C ILE A 101 -8.95 -2.80 -2.00
N VAL A 102 -8.14 -3.50 -1.22
CA VAL A 102 -7.98 -3.30 0.23
C VAL A 102 -6.59 -2.76 0.48
N GLY A 103 -6.49 -1.51 0.91
CA GLY A 103 -5.21 -0.83 1.13
C GLY A 103 -5.06 -0.34 2.57
N HIS A 104 -3.93 -0.67 3.21
CA HIS A 104 -3.58 -0.18 4.54
C HIS A 104 -2.58 0.97 4.45
N SER A 105 -2.82 2.06 5.16
CA SER A 105 -1.86 3.18 5.27
C SER A 105 -1.46 3.70 3.87
N LEU A 106 -0.19 3.62 3.48
CA LEU A 106 0.28 3.88 2.11
C LEU A 106 -0.58 3.14 1.06
N GLY A 107 -0.93 1.87 1.32
CA GLY A 107 -1.82 1.10 0.45
C GLY A 107 -3.21 1.71 0.32
N GLY A 108 -3.71 2.38 1.36
CA GLY A 108 -4.97 3.13 1.33
C GLY A 108 -4.87 4.40 0.46
N ILE A 109 -3.74 5.10 0.51
CA ILE A 109 -3.44 6.22 -0.40
C ILE A 109 -3.42 5.73 -1.85
N LEU A 110 -2.74 4.60 -2.12
CA LEU A 110 -2.71 3.98 -3.45
C LEU A 110 -4.12 3.53 -3.89
N ALA A 111 -4.93 2.97 -3.00
CA ALA A 111 -6.31 2.58 -3.31
C ALA A 111 -7.14 3.80 -3.76
N MET A 112 -7.02 4.93 -3.07
CA MET A 112 -7.67 6.19 -3.46
C MET A 112 -7.18 6.68 -4.83
N LYS A 113 -5.86 6.73 -5.07
CA LYS A 113 -5.28 7.16 -6.36
C LYS A 113 -5.69 6.25 -7.51
N ILE A 114 -5.65 4.93 -7.32
CA ILE A 114 -6.09 3.95 -8.33
C ILE A 114 -7.57 4.15 -8.65
N ALA A 115 -8.41 4.26 -7.63
CA ALA A 115 -9.84 4.44 -7.81
C ALA A 115 -10.19 5.79 -8.44
N ALA A 116 -9.48 6.87 -8.12
CA ALA A 116 -9.66 8.17 -8.76
C ALA A 116 -9.29 8.12 -10.25
N LYS A 117 -8.21 7.39 -10.61
CA LYS A 117 -7.70 7.31 -11.98
C LYS A 117 -8.43 6.28 -12.84
N ALA A 118 -8.97 5.22 -12.25
CA ALA A 118 -9.48 4.06 -12.97
C ALA A 118 -10.69 3.39 -12.28
N SER A 119 -11.65 4.17 -11.80
CA SER A 119 -12.87 3.67 -11.14
C SER A 119 -13.55 2.55 -11.91
N ASP A 120 -13.63 2.68 -13.23
CA ASP A 120 -14.33 1.71 -14.10
C ASP A 120 -13.69 0.31 -14.08
N LEU A 121 -12.45 0.17 -13.61
CA LEU A 121 -11.79 -1.13 -13.47
C LEU A 121 -12.18 -1.84 -12.17
N LEU A 122 -12.70 -1.14 -11.19
CA LEU A 122 -12.88 -1.63 -9.83
C LEU A 122 -14.34 -1.96 -9.52
N ASP A 123 -14.56 -2.82 -8.54
CA ASP A 123 -15.86 -3.01 -7.90
C ASP A 123 -16.04 -2.03 -6.72
N ARG A 124 -15.08 -1.97 -5.82
CA ARG A 124 -15.07 -1.11 -4.62
C ARG A 124 -13.67 -0.95 -4.06
N ILE A 125 -13.51 -0.07 -3.07
CA ILE A 125 -12.26 0.08 -2.32
C ILE A 125 -12.51 0.00 -0.81
N VAL A 126 -11.53 -0.53 -0.08
CA VAL A 126 -11.47 -0.52 1.38
C VAL A 126 -10.17 0.17 1.79
N ILE A 127 -10.28 1.27 2.48
CA ILE A 127 -9.19 2.09 2.98
C ILE A 127 -9.03 1.77 4.46
N VAL A 128 -7.91 1.16 4.83
CA VAL A 128 -7.61 0.81 6.22
C VAL A 128 -6.57 1.79 6.73
N ASP A 129 -7.02 2.66 7.59
CA ASP A 129 -6.23 3.66 8.33
C ASP A 129 -5.31 4.51 7.45
N ALA A 130 -5.91 5.20 6.49
CA ALA A 130 -5.27 6.22 5.67
C ALA A 130 -6.16 7.44 5.55
N LEU A 131 -5.57 8.58 5.25
CA LEU A 131 -6.28 9.85 5.06
C LEU A 131 -5.92 10.46 3.70
N PRO A 132 -6.84 11.21 3.07
CA PRO A 132 -6.56 11.94 1.83
C PRO A 132 -5.42 12.94 1.98
N CYS A 133 -5.28 13.55 3.16
CA CYS A 133 -4.23 14.51 3.48
C CYS A 133 -3.79 14.35 4.94
N LEU A 134 -2.80 13.50 5.20
CA LEU A 134 -2.30 13.24 6.55
C LEU A 134 -1.81 14.50 7.29
N PRO A 135 -1.08 15.47 6.65
CA PRO A 135 -0.61 16.67 7.34
C PRO A 135 -1.70 17.54 7.97
N LEU A 136 -2.93 17.49 7.46
CA LEU A 136 -4.04 18.27 8.02
C LEU A 136 -4.46 17.87 9.45
N LEU A 137 -4.01 16.73 9.94
CA LEU A 137 -4.23 16.36 11.34
C LEU A 137 -3.47 17.28 12.31
N SER A 138 -2.31 17.79 11.89
CA SER A 138 -1.44 18.64 12.72
C SER A 138 -1.37 20.10 12.25
N ASP A 139 -1.60 20.35 10.96
CA ASP A 139 -1.59 21.69 10.36
C ASP A 139 -2.87 21.93 9.54
N PRO A 140 -3.90 22.59 10.13
CA PRO A 140 -5.14 22.89 9.41
C PRO A 140 -4.96 23.77 8.17
N ASN A 141 -3.83 24.47 8.06
CA ASN A 141 -3.51 25.36 6.94
C ASN A 141 -2.56 24.71 5.92
N PHE A 142 -2.30 23.43 6.06
CA PHE A 142 -1.38 22.70 5.19
C PHE A 142 -1.69 22.93 3.70
N LYS A 143 -0.62 23.20 2.94
CA LYS A 143 -0.63 23.28 1.48
C LYS A 143 0.53 22.49 0.91
N ILE A 144 0.30 21.85 -0.22
CA ILE A 144 1.35 21.15 -0.96
C ILE A 144 2.47 22.13 -1.31
N THR A 145 3.70 21.73 -1.07
CA THR A 145 4.90 22.45 -1.51
C THR A 145 5.29 21.90 -2.88
N PRO A 146 5.16 22.68 -3.97
CA PRO A 146 5.59 22.22 -5.29
C PRO A 146 7.08 21.85 -5.28
N ASN A 147 7.43 20.74 -5.94
CA ASN A 147 8.81 20.25 -6.05
C ASN A 147 9.54 20.12 -4.69
N LYS A 148 8.84 19.63 -3.67
CA LYS A 148 9.41 19.44 -2.33
C LYS A 148 10.72 18.67 -2.40
N ASP A 149 11.79 19.25 -1.86
CA ASP A 149 13.09 18.59 -1.76
C ASP A 149 13.08 17.51 -0.67
N CYS A 150 13.18 16.26 -1.09
CA CYS A 150 13.25 15.11 -0.19
C CYS A 150 14.68 14.70 0.20
N THR A 151 15.70 15.38 -0.36
CA THR A 151 17.12 15.07 -0.12
C THR A 151 17.51 15.04 1.37
N PRO A 152 17.06 15.99 2.22
CA PRO A 152 17.40 15.96 3.64
C PRO A 152 16.88 14.69 4.35
N MET A 153 15.66 14.28 4.03
CA MET A 153 15.06 13.06 4.62
C MET A 153 15.78 11.80 4.14
N ILE A 154 16.09 11.72 2.84
CA ILE A 154 16.85 10.62 2.27
C ILE A 154 18.20 10.51 2.97
N LYS A 155 18.98 11.59 3.04
CA LYS A 155 20.28 11.63 3.72
C LYS A 155 20.16 11.18 5.17
N LYS A 156 19.14 11.64 5.90
CA LYS A 156 18.92 11.27 7.30
C LYS A 156 18.69 9.77 7.46
N LEU A 157 17.78 9.17 6.69
CA LEU A 157 17.46 7.75 6.81
C LEU A 157 18.59 6.84 6.34
N THR A 158 19.23 7.19 5.22
CA THR A 158 20.31 6.36 4.65
C THR A 158 21.61 6.42 5.46
N ALA A 159 21.85 7.49 6.22
CA ALA A 159 23.01 7.63 7.09
C ALA A 159 22.88 6.87 8.42
N MET A 160 21.69 6.41 8.81
CA MET A 160 21.53 5.67 10.07
C MET A 160 22.19 4.31 9.98
N SER A 161 22.82 3.84 11.08
CA SER A 161 23.21 2.43 11.21
C SER A 161 21.99 1.53 11.15
N LYS A 162 22.17 0.24 10.90
CA LYS A 162 21.06 -0.73 10.92
C LYS A 162 20.42 -0.78 12.29
N GLU A 163 21.25 -0.81 13.32
CA GLU A 163 20.86 -0.89 14.72
C GLU A 163 20.11 0.36 15.18
N ASP A 164 20.55 1.54 14.77
CA ASP A 164 19.84 2.81 15.10
C ASP A 164 18.48 2.88 14.42
N PHE A 165 18.42 2.46 13.17
CA PHE A 165 17.17 2.41 12.42
C PHE A 165 16.19 1.42 13.07
N GLU A 166 16.64 0.20 13.39
CA GLU A 166 15.82 -0.81 14.06
C GLU A 166 15.30 -0.31 15.41
N ARG A 167 16.17 0.32 16.23
CA ARG A 167 15.72 0.94 17.49
C ARG A 167 14.67 2.02 17.28
N SER A 168 14.87 2.86 16.27
CA SER A 168 13.88 3.91 15.97
C SER A 168 12.54 3.36 15.51
N GLN A 169 12.56 2.29 14.68
CA GLN A 169 11.35 1.61 14.24
C GLN A 169 10.64 0.94 15.42
N MET A 170 11.38 0.25 16.30
CA MET A 170 10.81 -0.37 17.50
C MET A 170 10.19 0.67 18.45
N ALA A 171 10.85 1.81 18.66
CA ALA A 171 10.31 2.90 19.47
C ALA A 171 9.01 3.47 18.90
N SER A 172 8.87 3.49 17.58
CA SER A 172 7.66 3.97 16.91
C SER A 172 6.46 3.01 17.05
N MET A 173 6.69 1.74 17.36
CA MET A 173 5.62 0.72 17.41
C MET A 173 4.58 1.00 18.48
N MET A 174 4.90 1.80 19.50
CA MET A 174 3.93 2.22 20.52
C MET A 174 2.78 3.06 19.94
N TYR A 175 2.99 3.70 18.81
CA TYR A 175 1.98 4.49 18.08
C TYR A 175 1.26 3.70 16.99
N TYR A 176 1.75 2.52 16.62
CA TYR A 176 1.22 1.78 15.49
C TYR A 176 0.41 0.54 15.86
N THR A 177 0.75 -0.14 16.97
CA THR A 177 0.01 -1.35 17.37
C THR A 177 0.10 -1.58 18.88
N THR A 178 -1.00 -2.07 19.45
CA THR A 178 -1.07 -2.55 20.83
C THR A 178 -0.63 -4.02 20.97
N LYS A 179 -0.42 -4.73 19.85
CA LYS A 179 -0.05 -6.16 19.83
C LYS A 179 1.46 -6.34 19.94
N GLU A 180 1.96 -6.52 21.17
CA GLU A 180 3.39 -6.70 21.44
C GLU A 180 4.02 -7.81 20.57
N ALA A 181 3.34 -8.93 20.39
CA ALA A 181 3.82 -10.05 19.59
C ALA A 181 4.01 -9.72 18.10
N LYS A 182 3.38 -8.65 17.58
CA LYS A 182 3.47 -8.23 16.17
C LYS A 182 4.59 -7.22 15.91
N LYS A 183 4.98 -6.46 16.93
CA LYS A 183 5.99 -5.39 16.82
C LYS A 183 7.29 -5.86 16.18
N PRO A 184 7.93 -6.98 16.60
CA PRO A 184 9.19 -7.41 16.01
C PRO A 184 9.06 -7.73 14.51
N THR A 185 7.97 -8.35 14.09
CA THR A 185 7.72 -8.71 12.69
C THR A 185 7.55 -7.46 11.82
N ILE A 186 6.77 -6.48 12.27
CA ILE A 186 6.55 -5.21 11.56
C ILE A 186 7.88 -4.46 11.42
N VAL A 187 8.67 -4.38 12.51
CA VAL A 187 9.99 -3.76 12.51
C VAL A 187 10.93 -4.45 11.53
N GLN A 188 10.94 -5.79 11.50
CA GLN A 188 11.79 -6.54 10.58
C GLN A 188 11.45 -6.29 9.10
N TRP A 189 10.19 -6.15 8.73
CA TRP A 189 9.83 -5.75 7.37
C TRP A 189 10.39 -4.38 7.03
N SER A 190 10.26 -3.41 7.95
CA SER A 190 10.78 -2.06 7.75
C SER A 190 12.31 -2.06 7.65
N VAL A 191 13.01 -2.82 8.51
CA VAL A 191 14.48 -2.97 8.48
C VAL A 191 14.98 -3.65 7.21
N ALA A 192 14.21 -4.60 6.67
CA ALA A 192 14.50 -5.26 5.40
C ALA A 192 14.20 -4.40 4.17
N SER A 193 13.54 -3.25 4.36
CA SER A 193 13.17 -2.34 3.28
C SER A 193 14.33 -1.43 2.89
N ASP A 194 14.31 -0.99 1.62
CA ASP A 194 15.25 0.00 1.10
C ASP A 194 15.00 1.37 1.71
N ARG A 195 15.99 1.93 2.38
CA ARG A 195 15.86 3.18 3.13
C ARG A 195 15.64 4.40 2.27
N GLU A 196 16.21 4.41 1.07
CA GLU A 196 15.99 5.51 0.13
C GLU A 196 14.53 5.51 -0.33
N THR A 197 13.99 4.35 -0.67
CA THR A 197 12.57 4.17 -1.02
C THR A 197 11.67 4.60 0.14
N LEU A 198 11.93 4.15 1.37
CA LEU A 198 11.17 4.57 2.55
C LEU A 198 11.19 6.09 2.72
N ALA A 199 12.38 6.73 2.65
CA ALA A 199 12.52 8.17 2.83
C ALA A 199 11.78 8.97 1.77
N LYS A 200 11.88 8.56 0.49
CA LYS A 200 11.16 9.19 -0.62
C LYS A 200 9.65 9.16 -0.37
N LEU A 201 9.12 8.01 -0.01
CA LEU A 201 7.68 7.85 0.21
C LEU A 201 7.17 8.59 1.47
N VAL A 202 7.92 8.59 2.57
CA VAL A 202 7.57 9.40 3.75
C VAL A 202 7.50 10.89 3.36
N CYS A 203 8.48 11.37 2.60
CA CYS A 203 8.49 12.74 2.11
C CYS A 203 7.29 13.03 1.19
N GLU A 204 7.00 12.15 0.25
CA GLU A 204 5.88 12.29 -0.68
C GLU A 204 4.54 12.28 0.05
N ILE A 205 4.30 11.31 0.94
CA ILE A 205 3.08 11.23 1.76
C ILE A 205 2.90 12.49 2.61
N SER A 206 3.99 13.00 3.21
CA SER A 206 3.95 14.25 3.99
C SER A 206 3.69 15.50 3.14
N ASN A 207 3.56 15.37 1.84
CA ASN A 207 3.27 16.44 0.89
C ASN A 207 2.13 16.05 -0.08
N THR A 208 1.30 15.08 0.30
CA THR A 208 0.17 14.59 -0.51
C THR A 208 -1.15 15.15 0.01
N ASP A 209 -1.98 15.61 -0.91
CA ASP A 209 -3.37 16.02 -0.65
C ASP A 209 -4.27 15.50 -1.78
N LEU A 210 -5.05 14.47 -1.48
CA LEU A 210 -5.95 13.81 -2.44
C LEU A 210 -7.41 14.30 -2.34
N ARG A 211 -7.72 15.31 -1.51
CA ARG A 211 -9.10 15.76 -1.27
C ARG A 211 -9.84 16.16 -2.53
N GLU A 212 -9.13 16.69 -3.52
CA GLU A 212 -9.71 17.00 -4.82
C GLU A 212 -9.77 15.79 -5.75
N GLU A 213 -8.74 14.92 -5.72
CA GLU A 213 -8.67 13.74 -6.58
C GLU A 213 -9.77 12.71 -6.26
N ILE A 214 -10.10 12.53 -4.98
CA ILE A 214 -11.12 11.55 -4.55
C ILE A 214 -12.55 11.85 -5.07
N LYS A 215 -12.82 13.04 -5.58
CA LYS A 215 -14.07 13.37 -6.31
C LYS A 215 -14.29 12.48 -7.54
N GLN A 216 -13.21 11.98 -8.12
CA GLN A 216 -13.26 11.14 -9.33
C GLN A 216 -13.62 9.68 -9.01
N ILE A 217 -13.62 9.29 -7.74
CA ILE A 217 -13.96 7.92 -7.33
C ILE A 217 -15.46 7.70 -7.50
N LYS A 218 -15.82 6.69 -8.32
CA LYS A 218 -17.22 6.36 -8.67
C LYS A 218 -17.67 5.01 -8.10
N VAL A 219 -16.82 4.34 -7.34
CA VAL A 219 -17.11 3.06 -6.69
C VAL A 219 -17.32 3.24 -5.18
N PRO A 220 -18.09 2.35 -4.53
CA PRO A 220 -18.25 2.38 -3.08
C PRO A 220 -16.89 2.29 -2.35
N ALA A 221 -16.76 3.04 -1.27
CA ALA A 221 -15.56 3.10 -0.45
C ALA A 221 -15.90 2.86 1.03
N LEU A 222 -15.26 1.88 1.65
CA LEU A 222 -15.27 1.68 3.10
C LEU A 222 -13.97 2.24 3.67
N VAL A 223 -14.07 3.13 4.65
CA VAL A 223 -12.94 3.71 5.36
C VAL A 223 -12.95 3.22 6.80
N LEU A 224 -11.97 2.41 7.16
CA LEU A 224 -11.78 1.88 8.51
C LEU A 224 -10.66 2.65 9.20
N LEU A 225 -10.94 3.30 10.30
CA LEU A 225 -10.07 4.23 10.99
C LEU A 225 -9.74 3.76 12.40
N GLU A 226 -8.53 4.00 12.85
CA GLU A 226 -8.09 3.68 14.21
C GLU A 226 -8.91 4.41 15.28
N SER A 227 -8.93 3.86 16.49
CA SER A 227 -9.78 4.37 17.57
C SER A 227 -9.43 5.80 18.02
N VAL A 228 -8.15 6.17 17.94
CA VAL A 228 -7.69 7.51 18.34
C VAL A 228 -8.17 8.61 17.39
N PHE A 229 -8.50 8.29 16.15
CA PHE A 229 -9.08 9.24 15.20
C PHE A 229 -10.51 9.67 15.57
N THR A 230 -11.12 9.04 16.57
CA THR A 230 -12.39 9.52 17.14
C THR A 230 -12.29 10.93 17.71
N TYR A 231 -11.10 11.37 18.13
CA TYR A 231 -10.85 12.74 18.62
C TYR A 231 -10.74 13.78 17.50
N SER A 232 -10.61 13.34 16.23
CA SER A 232 -10.46 14.20 15.05
C SER A 232 -11.55 13.97 14.00
N LYS A 233 -12.72 13.43 14.42
CA LYS A 233 -13.80 13.02 13.49
C LYS A 233 -14.24 14.10 12.53
N ASP A 234 -14.37 15.33 12.97
CA ASP A 234 -14.82 16.44 12.12
C ASP A 234 -13.78 16.75 11.03
N ASN A 235 -12.51 16.88 11.42
CA ASN A 235 -11.42 17.07 10.46
C ASN A 235 -11.37 15.92 9.43
N ILE A 236 -11.48 14.67 9.88
CA ILE A 236 -11.43 13.51 9.00
C ILE A 236 -12.64 13.46 8.07
N ARG A 237 -13.84 13.72 8.59
CA ARG A 237 -15.07 13.82 7.75
C ARG A 237 -14.90 14.87 6.67
N ASP A 238 -14.34 16.04 7.01
CA ASP A 238 -14.12 17.13 6.07
C ASP A 238 -13.07 16.75 5.01
N GLN A 239 -12.06 15.96 5.36
CA GLN A 239 -11.11 15.44 4.39
C GLN A 239 -11.76 14.47 3.38
N TYR A 240 -12.73 13.68 3.82
CA TYR A 240 -13.42 12.69 2.97
C TYR A 240 -14.71 13.23 2.33
N GLN A 241 -15.11 14.50 2.54
CA GLN A 241 -16.38 15.06 2.06
C GLN A 241 -16.59 14.93 0.54
N ASN A 242 -15.50 14.86 -0.22
CA ASN A 242 -15.52 14.71 -1.67
C ASN A 242 -15.65 13.25 -2.15
N LEU A 243 -15.57 12.28 -1.25
CA LEU A 243 -15.75 10.87 -1.55
C LEU A 243 -17.21 10.47 -1.30
N SER A 244 -18.07 10.76 -2.27
CA SER A 244 -19.54 10.73 -2.13
C SER A 244 -20.14 9.37 -1.77
N LEU A 245 -19.44 8.27 -2.10
CA LEU A 245 -19.88 6.89 -1.83
C LEU A 245 -19.09 6.26 -0.70
N SER A 246 -18.66 7.07 0.29
CA SER A 246 -17.85 6.59 1.42
C SER A 246 -18.68 6.27 2.65
N ASP A 247 -18.24 5.24 3.38
CA ASP A 247 -18.72 4.85 4.70
C ASP A 247 -17.52 4.85 5.66
N LEU A 248 -17.48 5.82 6.59
CA LEU A 248 -16.40 5.99 7.55
C LEU A 248 -16.76 5.28 8.87
N ARG A 249 -15.94 4.33 9.28
CA ARG A 249 -16.11 3.56 10.51
C ARG A 249 -14.85 3.63 11.36
N TYR A 250 -15.02 3.83 12.66
CA TYR A 250 -13.95 3.92 13.62
C TYR A 250 -13.88 2.64 14.45
N ALA A 251 -12.67 2.07 14.58
CA ALA A 251 -12.43 0.91 15.42
C ALA A 251 -12.79 1.23 16.90
N ASN A 252 -13.23 0.21 17.64
CA ASN A 252 -13.54 0.36 19.05
C ASN A 252 -12.28 0.51 19.90
N LYS A 253 -11.19 -0.07 19.44
CA LYS A 253 -9.87 -0.08 20.08
C LYS A 253 -8.80 -0.24 19.02
N GLY A 254 -7.55 -0.05 19.43
CA GLY A 254 -6.41 -0.27 18.54
C GLY A 254 -5.95 0.99 17.84
N LEU A 255 -4.77 0.84 17.25
CA LEU A 255 -4.00 1.86 16.60
C LEU A 255 -3.91 1.55 15.10
N HIS A 256 -2.91 2.11 14.43
CA HIS A 256 -2.70 2.05 12.99
C HIS A 256 -2.84 0.65 12.33
N PHE A 257 -2.41 -0.41 13.00
CA PHE A 257 -2.62 -1.78 12.53
C PHE A 257 -3.94 -2.37 13.06
N ILE A 258 -5.07 -1.77 12.69
CA ILE A 258 -6.42 -2.18 13.12
C ILE A 258 -6.66 -3.69 12.86
N MET A 259 -6.13 -4.22 11.74
CA MET A 259 -6.23 -5.63 11.36
C MET A 259 -5.52 -6.58 12.35
N TYR A 260 -4.72 -6.05 13.27
CA TYR A 260 -4.15 -6.81 14.41
C TYR A 260 -4.81 -6.45 15.72
N ASP A 261 -5.05 -5.16 15.96
CA ASP A 261 -5.46 -4.64 17.25
C ASP A 261 -6.95 -4.90 17.54
N ASP A 262 -7.82 -4.76 16.53
CA ASP A 262 -9.27 -5.01 16.61
C ASP A 262 -9.73 -5.94 15.48
N PHE A 263 -9.09 -7.11 15.37
CA PHE A 263 -9.23 -8.03 14.25
C PHE A 263 -10.69 -8.44 13.98
N ASP A 264 -11.45 -8.79 15.00
CA ASP A 264 -12.83 -9.26 14.84
C ASP A 264 -13.75 -8.15 14.31
N TRP A 265 -13.58 -6.94 14.82
CA TRP A 265 -14.29 -5.77 14.32
C TRP A 265 -13.89 -5.49 12.88
N TYR A 266 -12.59 -5.38 12.60
CA TYR A 266 -12.06 -5.15 11.25
C TYR A 266 -12.60 -6.18 10.25
N LEU A 267 -12.49 -7.47 10.57
CA LEU A 267 -12.92 -8.54 9.69
C LEU A 267 -14.44 -8.52 9.44
N THR A 268 -15.22 -8.18 10.46
CA THR A 268 -16.68 -8.01 10.36
C THR A 268 -17.03 -6.88 9.40
N GLN A 269 -16.37 -5.70 9.54
CA GLN A 269 -16.59 -4.58 8.64
C GLN A 269 -16.21 -4.95 7.20
N LEU A 270 -15.02 -5.52 7.01
CA LEU A 270 -14.53 -5.95 5.71
C LEU A 270 -15.50 -6.93 5.03
N LYS A 271 -15.87 -8.03 5.70
CA LYS A 271 -16.80 -9.04 5.15
C LYS A 271 -18.18 -8.49 4.84
N SER A 272 -18.69 -7.56 5.65
CA SER A 272 -20.01 -6.96 5.40
C SER A 272 -20.02 -6.12 4.12
N PHE A 273 -18.87 -5.59 3.73
CA PHE A 273 -18.75 -4.68 2.60
C PHE A 273 -18.35 -5.38 1.29
N ILE A 274 -17.51 -6.42 1.31
CA ILE A 274 -16.97 -7.10 0.12
C ILE A 274 -17.84 -8.26 -0.42
N ARG A 275 -19.10 -8.29 -0.10
CA ARG A 275 -20.06 -9.38 -0.43
C ARG A 275 -19.93 -9.96 -1.81
#